data_4fcd5af29ab2ac95c1ad77f03e929965
#
_entry.id   4fcd5af29ab2ac95c1ad77f03e929965
#
_cell.length_a   1.000
_cell.length_b   1.000
_cell.length_c   1.000
_cell.angle_alpha   90.00
_cell.angle_beta   90.00
_cell.angle_gamma   90.00
#
_symmetry.space_group_name_H-M   'P 1'
#
loop_
_entity.id
_entity.type
_entity.pdbx_description
1 polymer ?
#
loop_
_entity_poly.entity_id
_entity_poly.type
_entity_poly.pdbx_seq_one_letter_code
_entity_poly.pdbx_strand_id
1 'polypeptide(L)'
;SKPELLKGRTAILYCARGILSMDLASELNRRGIPSRSLTGGYNGWLLAHLAGDTPDESEEKKEEARLARQKRIEDSIRRKFHVPLFSRFAKAVRDYELIQENDKIAVCISGGKDSMLMAKLFQELKRHNKFPFEVIYLVMDPGYNAANRKIIEENARMLGIPATIFETQIFDAVYNVDKSPCYLCARMRRGYLYRRAMDLGCNKIALGHHYDDVIETNLMGMLY
;
A
#
# COMPACT_ATOMS: atom_id res chain seq x y z
N SER A 1 -11.05 18.23 -23.79
CA SER A 1 -11.44 18.96 -22.57
C SER A 1 -12.58 19.92 -22.91
N LYS A 2 -13.68 19.84 -22.19
CA LYS A 2 -14.87 20.71 -22.42
C LYS A 2 -14.76 21.91 -21.46
N PRO A 3 -14.25 23.06 -21.87
CA PRO A 3 -14.09 24.25 -21.01
C PRO A 3 -15.41 24.83 -20.51
N GLU A 4 -16.52 24.49 -21.17
CA GLU A 4 -17.87 24.95 -20.80
C GLU A 4 -18.34 24.42 -19.43
N LEU A 5 -17.81 23.30 -18.95
CA LEU A 5 -18.16 22.72 -17.65
C LEU A 5 -17.66 23.55 -16.45
N LEU A 6 -16.74 24.48 -16.67
CA LEU A 6 -16.10 25.30 -15.64
C LEU A 6 -16.64 26.72 -15.56
N LYS A 7 -17.60 27.13 -16.41
CA LYS A 7 -18.19 28.48 -16.35
C LYS A 7 -18.84 28.73 -14.99
N GLY A 8 -18.36 29.77 -14.29
CA GLY A 8 -18.86 30.20 -12.99
C GLY A 8 -18.44 29.31 -11.80
N ARG A 9 -17.50 28.37 -12.00
CA ARG A 9 -16.97 27.50 -10.94
C ARG A 9 -15.46 27.66 -10.81
N THR A 10 -14.93 27.50 -9.59
CA THR A 10 -13.48 27.42 -9.35
C THR A 10 -13.04 25.96 -9.49
N ALA A 11 -12.08 25.70 -10.36
CA ALA A 11 -11.49 24.37 -10.50
C ALA A 11 -10.50 24.11 -9.34
N ILE A 12 -10.68 23.00 -8.63
CA ILE A 12 -9.70 22.55 -7.65
C ILE A 12 -8.85 21.46 -8.30
N LEU A 13 -7.56 21.70 -8.43
CA LEU A 13 -6.59 20.80 -9.02
C LEU A 13 -5.76 20.14 -7.95
N TYR A 14 -5.44 18.87 -8.13
CA TYR A 14 -4.52 18.17 -7.26
C TYR A 14 -3.65 17.17 -8.04
N CYS A 15 -2.46 16.96 -7.55
CA CYS A 15 -1.57 15.87 -7.93
C CYS A 15 -1.00 15.25 -6.65
N ALA A 16 -0.17 14.25 -6.74
CA ALA A 16 0.33 13.56 -5.54
C ALA A 16 0.99 14.51 -4.51
N ARG A 17 1.81 15.46 -4.97
CA ARG A 17 2.60 16.37 -4.13
C ARG A 17 2.22 17.85 -4.22
N GLY A 18 1.29 18.21 -5.06
CA GLY A 18 0.84 19.62 -5.24
C GLY A 18 1.68 20.46 -6.22
N ILE A 19 2.82 19.96 -6.70
CA ILE A 19 3.74 20.74 -7.56
C ILE A 19 3.13 20.96 -8.95
N LEU A 20 2.84 19.89 -9.68
CA LEU A 20 2.26 19.95 -11.03
C LEU A 20 0.89 20.62 -11.05
N SER A 21 0.08 20.44 -10.02
CA SER A 21 -1.23 21.07 -9.93
C SER A 21 -1.15 22.56 -9.64
N MET A 22 -0.08 23.03 -8.99
CA MET A 22 0.17 24.45 -8.75
C MET A 22 0.53 25.16 -10.06
N ASP A 23 1.42 24.59 -10.86
CA ASP A 23 1.80 25.12 -12.16
C ASP A 23 0.59 25.19 -13.10
N LEU A 24 -0.20 24.11 -13.16
CA LEU A 24 -1.40 24.05 -13.98
C LEU A 24 -2.48 25.04 -13.49
N ALA A 25 -2.66 25.23 -12.18
CA ALA A 25 -3.59 26.21 -11.65
C ALA A 25 -3.18 27.64 -12.04
N SER A 26 -1.88 27.95 -12.00
CA SER A 26 -1.32 29.23 -12.41
C SER A 26 -1.56 29.48 -13.90
N GLU A 27 -1.38 28.48 -14.75
CA GLU A 27 -1.63 28.57 -16.18
C GLU A 27 -3.12 28.76 -16.52
N LEU A 28 -4.02 28.02 -15.85
CA LEU A 28 -5.45 28.17 -16.03
C LEU A 28 -5.97 29.54 -15.57
N ASN A 29 -5.45 30.05 -14.45
CA ASN A 29 -5.77 31.41 -13.98
C ASN A 29 -5.33 32.48 -15.00
N ARG A 30 -4.17 32.34 -15.63
CA ARG A 30 -3.73 33.23 -16.72
C ARG A 30 -4.65 33.21 -17.94
N ARG A 31 -5.33 32.08 -18.16
CA ARG A 31 -6.32 31.91 -19.23
C ARG A 31 -7.76 32.30 -18.82
N GLY A 32 -7.92 32.92 -17.65
CA GLY A 32 -9.22 33.40 -17.16
C GLY A 32 -10.11 32.29 -16.57
N ILE A 33 -9.58 31.13 -16.29
CA ILE A 33 -10.30 30.02 -15.63
C ILE A 33 -9.90 30.02 -14.15
N PRO A 34 -10.81 30.41 -13.22
CA PRO A 34 -10.51 30.41 -11.80
C PRO A 34 -10.11 29.03 -11.31
N SER A 35 -8.87 28.90 -10.82
CA SER A 35 -8.31 27.61 -10.42
C SER A 35 -7.47 27.73 -9.17
N ARG A 36 -7.51 26.70 -8.32
CA ARG A 36 -6.68 26.56 -7.12
C ARG A 36 -6.02 25.19 -7.08
N SER A 37 -4.81 25.13 -6.58
CA SER A 37 -4.13 23.86 -6.28
C SER A 37 -4.33 23.48 -4.83
N LEU A 38 -4.51 22.20 -4.58
CA LEU A 38 -4.54 21.64 -3.23
C LEU A 38 -3.12 21.68 -2.65
N THR A 39 -2.92 22.40 -1.58
CA THR A 39 -1.62 22.56 -0.92
C THR A 39 -1.09 21.21 -0.45
N GLY A 40 0.16 20.89 -0.82
CA GLY A 40 0.75 19.56 -0.55
C GLY A 40 0.17 18.42 -1.40
N GLY A 41 -0.76 18.74 -2.32
CA GLY A 41 -1.44 17.76 -3.17
C GLY A 41 -2.29 16.78 -2.39
N TYR A 42 -2.59 15.64 -2.99
CA TYR A 42 -3.36 14.57 -2.35
C TYR A 42 -2.67 14.04 -1.07
N ASN A 43 -1.35 13.94 -1.08
CA ASN A 43 -0.61 13.45 0.09
C ASN A 43 -0.71 14.44 1.27
N GLY A 44 -0.62 15.75 1.02
CA GLY A 44 -0.80 16.77 2.06
C GLY A 44 -2.23 16.78 2.62
N TRP A 45 -3.22 16.65 1.75
CA TRP A 45 -4.62 16.54 2.16
C TRP A 45 -4.87 15.28 3.00
N LEU A 46 -4.31 14.15 2.57
CA LEU A 46 -4.44 12.88 3.28
C LEU A 46 -3.80 12.96 4.67
N LEU A 47 -2.60 13.56 4.78
CA LEU A 47 -1.95 13.79 6.08
C LEU A 47 -2.78 14.69 6.99
N ALA A 48 -3.34 15.78 6.48
CA ALA A 48 -4.20 16.67 7.26
C ALA A 48 -5.47 15.95 7.76
N HIS A 49 -6.04 15.06 6.93
CA HIS A 49 -7.22 14.27 7.31
C HIS A 49 -6.89 13.11 8.25
N LEU A 50 -5.68 12.55 8.17
CA LEU A 50 -5.20 11.53 9.10
C LEU A 50 -4.76 12.14 10.44
N ALA A 51 -4.24 13.37 10.40
CA ALA A 51 -3.90 14.12 11.60
C ALA A 51 -5.13 14.59 12.39
N GLY A 52 -6.33 14.51 11.79
CA GLY A 52 -7.66 14.74 12.36
C GLY A 52 -7.73 15.93 13.31
N ASP A 53 -8.37 17.01 12.87
CA ASP A 53 -8.92 18.02 13.77
C ASP A 53 -10.08 17.41 14.61
N THR A 54 -9.76 16.48 15.51
CA THR A 54 -10.68 16.08 16.58
C THR A 54 -10.24 16.79 17.85
N PRO A 55 -11.12 17.60 18.48
CA PRO A 55 -10.79 18.20 19.75
C PRO A 55 -10.51 17.09 20.75
N ASP A 56 -9.34 17.13 21.35
CA ASP A 56 -8.91 16.52 22.61
C ASP A 56 -9.68 15.25 23.07
N GLU A 57 -9.83 14.27 22.17
CA GLU A 57 -10.24 12.93 22.59
C GLU A 57 -9.05 12.27 23.28
N SER A 58 -9.28 11.74 24.48
CA SER A 58 -8.26 10.98 25.20
C SER A 58 -7.68 9.88 24.32
N GLU A 59 -6.40 9.58 24.45
CA GLU A 59 -5.73 8.52 23.67
C GLU A 59 -6.48 7.16 23.80
N GLU A 60 -7.14 6.93 24.93
CA GLU A 60 -8.00 5.76 25.16
C GLU A 60 -9.17 5.70 24.18
N LYS A 61 -9.89 6.81 23.97
CA LYS A 61 -11.00 6.86 23.00
C LYS A 61 -10.55 6.68 21.57
N LYS A 62 -9.40 7.24 21.20
CA LYS A 62 -8.80 7.05 19.87
C LYS A 62 -8.43 5.59 19.63
N GLU A 63 -7.86 4.94 20.63
CA GLU A 63 -7.49 3.53 20.55
C GLU A 63 -8.74 2.62 20.51
N GLU A 64 -9.78 2.92 21.29
CA GLU A 64 -11.04 2.20 21.23
C GLU A 64 -11.71 2.32 19.85
N ALA A 65 -11.74 3.52 19.28
CA ALA A 65 -12.26 3.76 17.93
C ALA A 65 -11.44 3.00 16.86
N ARG A 66 -10.12 2.95 17.01
CA ARG A 66 -9.22 2.18 16.16
C ARG A 66 -9.56 0.69 16.22
N LEU A 67 -9.66 0.12 17.43
CA LEU A 67 -9.98 -1.29 17.61
C LEU A 67 -11.38 -1.64 17.08
N ALA A 68 -12.37 -0.77 17.29
CA ALA A 68 -13.70 -0.94 16.74
C ALA A 68 -13.68 -0.93 15.18
N ARG A 69 -12.86 -0.07 14.57
CA ARG A 69 -12.69 -0.03 13.11
C ARG A 69 -12.00 -1.29 12.60
N GLN A 70 -10.92 -1.73 13.25
CA GLN A 70 -10.23 -2.98 12.92
C GLN A 70 -11.18 -4.17 12.95
N LYS A 71 -11.98 -4.31 14.04
CA LYS A 71 -12.98 -5.36 14.18
C LYS A 71 -14.00 -5.36 13.05
N ARG A 72 -14.52 -4.17 12.67
CA ARG A 72 -15.46 -4.05 11.54
C ARG A 72 -14.86 -4.53 10.22
N ILE A 73 -13.59 -4.24 9.98
CA ILE A 73 -12.89 -4.70 8.76
C ILE A 73 -12.74 -6.22 8.79
N GLU A 74 -12.32 -6.80 9.89
CA GLU A 74 -12.19 -8.25 10.06
C GLU A 74 -13.54 -8.96 9.91
N ASP A 75 -14.60 -8.43 10.51
CA ASP A 75 -15.95 -8.97 10.38
C ASP A 75 -16.47 -8.86 8.94
N SER A 76 -16.09 -7.82 8.20
CA SER A 76 -16.45 -7.70 6.79
C SER A 76 -15.80 -8.79 5.93
N ILE A 77 -14.54 -9.14 6.21
CA ILE A 77 -13.83 -10.24 5.53
C ILE A 77 -14.50 -11.58 5.85
N ARG A 78 -14.88 -11.80 7.10
CA ARG A 78 -15.51 -13.06 7.57
C ARG A 78 -16.94 -13.25 7.07
N ARG A 79 -17.68 -12.16 6.83
CA ARG A 79 -19.10 -12.21 6.42
C ARG A 79 -19.27 -11.83 4.96
N LYS A 80 -19.22 -10.53 4.66
CA LYS A 80 -19.53 -9.99 3.34
C LYS A 80 -18.57 -10.49 2.26
N PHE A 81 -17.28 -10.54 2.58
CA PHE A 81 -16.21 -10.88 1.65
C PHE A 81 -15.65 -12.29 1.85
N HIS A 82 -16.31 -13.11 2.67
CA HIS A 82 -15.86 -14.48 2.91
C HIS A 82 -15.78 -15.28 1.60
N VAL A 83 -16.85 -15.38 0.86
CA VAL A 83 -16.90 -16.15 -0.39
C VAL A 83 -16.06 -15.51 -1.51
N PRO A 84 -16.23 -14.21 -1.84
CA PRO A 84 -15.53 -13.62 -2.98
C PRO A 84 -14.04 -13.41 -2.77
N LEU A 85 -13.57 -13.32 -1.51
CA LEU A 85 -12.15 -13.10 -1.21
C LEU A 85 -11.53 -14.24 -0.41
N PHE A 86 -11.93 -14.42 0.85
CA PHE A 86 -11.25 -15.34 1.75
C PHE A 86 -11.32 -16.80 1.28
N SER A 87 -12.49 -17.30 0.88
CA SER A 87 -12.64 -18.67 0.40
C SER A 87 -11.81 -18.95 -0.85
N ARG A 88 -11.72 -17.98 -1.77
CA ARG A 88 -10.90 -18.11 -2.98
C ARG A 88 -9.42 -18.12 -2.65
N PHE A 89 -8.98 -17.24 -1.74
CA PHE A 89 -7.61 -17.20 -1.25
C PHE A 89 -7.24 -18.53 -0.56
N ALA A 90 -8.05 -18.98 0.40
CA ALA A 90 -7.83 -20.23 1.11
C ALA A 90 -7.87 -21.46 0.18
N LYS A 91 -8.75 -21.43 -0.84
CA LYS A 91 -8.80 -22.46 -1.88
C LYS A 91 -7.50 -22.51 -2.67
N ALA A 92 -7.00 -21.36 -3.13
CA ALA A 92 -5.73 -21.30 -3.87
C ALA A 92 -4.55 -21.79 -3.02
N VAL A 93 -4.47 -21.37 -1.76
CA VAL A 93 -3.43 -21.84 -0.82
C VAL A 93 -3.44 -23.36 -0.71
N ARG A 94 -4.61 -23.97 -0.62
CA ARG A 94 -4.77 -25.42 -0.51
C ARG A 94 -4.49 -26.13 -1.84
N ASP A 95 -5.13 -25.68 -2.92
CA ASP A 95 -5.09 -26.39 -4.21
C ASP A 95 -3.70 -26.38 -4.85
N TYR A 96 -2.90 -25.34 -4.55
CA TYR A 96 -1.52 -25.21 -5.02
C TYR A 96 -0.48 -25.50 -3.93
N GLU A 97 -0.90 -26.01 -2.78
CA GLU A 97 0.00 -26.32 -1.64
C GLU A 97 0.98 -25.20 -1.29
N LEU A 98 0.48 -23.95 -1.36
CA LEU A 98 1.32 -22.76 -1.17
C LEU A 98 1.87 -22.63 0.24
N ILE A 99 1.19 -23.21 1.21
CA ILE A 99 1.60 -23.21 2.63
C ILE A 99 1.57 -24.65 3.15
N GLN A 100 2.66 -25.05 3.79
CA GLN A 100 2.84 -26.35 4.42
C GLN A 100 3.07 -26.20 5.92
N GLU A 101 3.01 -27.32 6.64
CA GLU A 101 3.27 -27.35 8.07
C GLU A 101 4.68 -26.83 8.38
N ASN A 102 4.80 -26.00 9.41
CA ASN A 102 6.03 -25.36 9.87
C ASN A 102 6.66 -24.36 8.88
N ASP A 103 5.94 -23.97 7.81
CA ASP A 103 6.40 -22.88 6.98
C ASP A 103 6.51 -21.56 7.76
N LYS A 104 7.51 -20.76 7.43
CA LYS A 104 7.70 -19.41 7.89
C LYS A 104 7.66 -18.45 6.69
N ILE A 105 6.61 -17.64 6.63
CA ILE A 105 6.26 -16.88 5.44
C ILE A 105 6.48 -15.40 5.68
N ALA A 106 7.25 -14.76 4.80
CA ALA A 106 7.37 -13.31 4.76
C ALA A 106 6.26 -12.72 3.86
N VAL A 107 5.26 -12.08 4.46
CA VAL A 107 4.22 -11.34 3.75
C VAL A 107 4.70 -9.91 3.53
N CYS A 108 4.98 -9.55 2.28
CA CYS A 108 5.55 -8.24 1.93
C CYS A 108 4.46 -7.21 1.69
N ILE A 109 4.57 -6.10 2.41
CA ILE A 109 3.62 -4.99 2.37
C ILE A 109 4.29 -3.80 1.67
N SER A 110 3.67 -3.36 0.57
CA SER A 110 4.11 -2.17 -0.18
C SER A 110 3.43 -0.87 0.28
N GLY A 111 2.46 -0.97 1.17
CA GLY A 111 1.60 0.15 1.57
C GLY A 111 0.34 0.31 0.71
N GLY A 112 0.25 -0.39 -0.43
CA GLY A 112 -0.94 -0.41 -1.29
C GLY A 112 -2.06 -1.30 -0.74
N LYS A 113 -3.29 -1.05 -1.22
CA LYS A 113 -4.50 -1.77 -0.80
C LYS A 113 -4.39 -3.30 -0.92
N ASP A 114 -3.76 -3.78 -1.99
CA ASP A 114 -3.68 -5.22 -2.29
C ASP A 114 -2.76 -5.95 -1.30
N SER A 115 -1.60 -5.37 -0.99
CA SER A 115 -0.67 -5.92 -0.01
C SER A 115 -1.21 -5.88 1.43
N MET A 116 -1.96 -4.82 1.79
CA MET A 116 -2.63 -4.74 3.09
C MET A 116 -3.78 -5.75 3.19
N LEU A 117 -4.57 -5.93 2.12
CA LEU A 117 -5.61 -6.96 2.06
C LEU A 117 -5.00 -8.35 2.18
N MET A 118 -3.93 -8.64 1.43
CA MET A 118 -3.20 -9.91 1.53
C MET A 118 -2.75 -10.18 2.97
N ALA A 119 -2.19 -9.20 3.66
CA ALA A 119 -1.79 -9.33 5.06
C ALA A 119 -2.98 -9.71 5.97
N LYS A 120 -4.15 -9.10 5.77
CA LYS A 120 -5.38 -9.45 6.51
C LYS A 120 -5.87 -10.85 6.19
N LEU A 121 -5.79 -11.29 4.92
CA LEU A 121 -6.16 -12.65 4.53
C LEU A 121 -5.22 -13.69 5.18
N PHE A 122 -3.92 -13.41 5.29
CA PHE A 122 -2.99 -14.26 6.03
C PHE A 122 -3.28 -14.30 7.53
N GLN A 123 -3.67 -13.18 8.14
CA GLN A 123 -4.12 -13.16 9.54
C GLN A 123 -5.36 -14.03 9.76
N GLU A 124 -6.33 -13.94 8.85
CA GLU A 124 -7.54 -14.75 8.94
C GLU A 124 -7.26 -16.23 8.66
N LEU A 125 -6.39 -16.53 7.68
CA LEU A 125 -5.96 -17.90 7.39
C LEU A 125 -5.30 -18.54 8.61
N LYS A 126 -4.40 -17.80 9.30
CA LYS A 126 -3.72 -18.29 10.50
C LYS A 126 -4.69 -18.67 11.63
N ARG A 127 -5.85 -18.01 11.72
CA ARG A 127 -6.89 -18.34 12.72
C ARG A 127 -7.63 -19.64 12.42
N HIS A 128 -7.74 -20.00 11.14
CA HIS A 128 -8.56 -21.14 10.68
C HIS A 128 -7.73 -22.33 10.16
N ASN A 129 -6.42 -22.23 10.26
CA ASN A 129 -5.57 -23.25 9.68
C ASN A 129 -5.50 -24.52 10.54
N LYS A 130 -5.34 -25.66 9.86
CA LYS A 130 -5.32 -27.00 10.48
C LYS A 130 -3.94 -27.41 10.97
N PHE A 131 -2.89 -26.71 10.56
CA PHE A 131 -1.49 -27.00 10.90
C PHE A 131 -0.75 -25.70 11.25
N PRO A 132 0.31 -25.75 12.07
CA PRO A 132 1.07 -24.57 12.45
C PRO A 132 1.89 -24.03 11.29
N PHE A 133 1.92 -22.70 11.13
CA PHE A 133 2.85 -21.96 10.30
C PHE A 133 3.07 -20.57 10.87
N GLU A 134 4.20 -19.94 10.55
CA GLU A 134 4.54 -18.60 11.00
C GLU A 134 4.39 -17.57 9.88
N VAL A 135 4.01 -16.36 10.25
CA VAL A 135 3.90 -15.23 9.33
C VAL A 135 4.64 -14.04 9.91
N ILE A 136 5.52 -13.45 9.11
CA ILE A 136 6.16 -12.17 9.39
C ILE A 136 5.68 -11.17 8.33
N TYR A 137 5.28 -9.99 8.78
CA TYR A 137 4.85 -8.91 7.89
C TYR A 137 5.99 -7.94 7.67
N LEU A 138 6.50 -7.87 6.44
CA LEU A 138 7.65 -7.04 6.09
C LEU A 138 7.24 -5.83 5.27
N VAL A 139 7.66 -4.66 5.71
CA VAL A 139 7.64 -3.41 4.94
C VAL A 139 9.06 -3.05 4.61
N MET A 140 9.37 -2.95 3.33
CA MET A 140 10.64 -2.40 2.88
C MET A 140 10.48 -0.91 2.58
N ASP A 141 11.27 -0.10 3.25
CA ASP A 141 11.41 1.33 2.97
C ASP A 141 12.59 1.55 2.00
N PRO A 142 12.33 1.88 0.74
CA PRO A 142 13.37 2.12 -0.25
C PRO A 142 13.97 3.52 -0.21
N GLY A 143 13.67 4.32 0.81
CA GLY A 143 13.96 5.75 0.94
C GLY A 143 12.70 6.60 0.82
N TYR A 144 11.59 6.18 1.42
CA TYR A 144 10.36 6.98 1.44
C TYR A 144 10.57 8.31 2.16
N ASN A 145 9.85 9.34 1.74
CA ASN A 145 9.73 10.53 2.57
C ASN A 145 8.94 10.21 3.86
N ALA A 146 9.18 11.01 4.91
CA ALA A 146 8.57 10.80 6.22
C ALA A 146 7.04 10.71 6.19
N ALA A 147 6.39 11.46 5.28
CA ALA A 147 4.95 11.45 5.12
C ALA A 147 4.43 10.09 4.59
N ASN A 148 5.04 9.55 3.55
CA ASN A 148 4.66 8.25 2.99
C ASN A 148 4.91 7.12 3.99
N ARG A 149 6.02 7.17 4.69
CA ARG A 149 6.34 6.20 5.74
C ARG A 149 5.29 6.21 6.83
N LYS A 150 4.95 7.38 7.36
CA LYS A 150 3.93 7.55 8.39
C LYS A 150 2.57 6.97 7.96
N ILE A 151 2.15 7.20 6.72
CA ILE A 151 0.91 6.63 6.18
C ILE A 151 0.93 5.10 6.21
N ILE A 152 2.03 4.48 5.83
CA ILE A 152 2.16 3.01 5.84
C ILE A 152 2.08 2.47 7.27
N GLU A 153 2.80 3.10 8.21
CA GLU A 153 2.81 2.74 9.63
C GLU A 153 1.41 2.88 10.26
N GLU A 154 0.74 3.99 10.01
CA GLU A 154 -0.62 4.25 10.52
C GLU A 154 -1.65 3.28 9.94
N ASN A 155 -1.57 2.98 8.64
CA ASN A 155 -2.44 1.99 8.02
C ASN A 155 -2.20 0.58 8.58
N ALA A 156 -0.95 0.17 8.76
CA ALA A 156 -0.62 -1.10 9.38
C ALA A 156 -1.14 -1.17 10.82
N ARG A 157 -0.95 -0.10 11.62
CA ARG A 157 -1.48 0.02 12.99
C ARG A 157 -3.00 -0.05 13.01
N MET A 158 -3.67 0.72 12.15
CA MET A 158 -5.14 0.73 12.06
C MET A 158 -5.70 -0.65 11.73
N LEU A 159 -5.03 -1.40 10.88
CA LEU A 159 -5.44 -2.75 10.49
C LEU A 159 -4.99 -3.84 11.49
N GLY A 160 -4.24 -3.49 12.52
CA GLY A 160 -3.67 -4.45 13.48
C GLY A 160 -2.69 -5.43 12.83
N ILE A 161 -1.91 -4.94 11.86
CA ILE A 161 -0.85 -5.73 11.20
C ILE A 161 0.47 -5.44 11.92
N PRO A 162 1.12 -6.43 12.56
CA PRO A 162 2.40 -6.25 13.23
C PRO A 162 3.53 -6.19 12.20
N ALA A 163 3.63 -5.07 11.50
CA ALA A 163 4.59 -4.88 10.42
C ALA A 163 6.01 -4.59 10.95
N THR A 164 6.99 -5.31 10.44
CA THR A 164 8.42 -5.03 10.64
C THR A 164 8.93 -4.21 9.47
N ILE A 165 9.37 -2.98 9.74
CA ILE A 165 9.90 -2.08 8.71
C ILE A 165 11.43 -2.18 8.70
N PHE A 166 12.01 -2.28 7.51
CA PHE A 166 13.46 -2.18 7.32
C PHE A 166 13.78 -1.19 6.21
N GLU A 167 14.85 -0.44 6.40
CA GLU A 167 15.26 0.66 5.53
C GLU A 167 16.30 0.19 4.51
N THR A 168 16.26 0.79 3.34
CA THR A 168 17.26 0.63 2.29
C THR A 168 17.49 1.97 1.59
N GLN A 169 18.64 2.13 0.93
CA GLN A 169 18.99 3.34 0.17
C GLN A 169 18.77 3.14 -1.34
N ILE A 170 17.71 2.42 -1.73
CA ILE A 170 17.47 2.10 -3.14
C ILE A 170 17.21 3.36 -3.95
N PHE A 171 16.41 4.29 -3.45
CA PHE A 171 16.08 5.51 -4.18
C PHE A 171 17.32 6.37 -4.44
N ASP A 172 18.23 6.46 -3.48
CA ASP A 172 19.48 7.19 -3.66
C ASP A 172 20.39 6.49 -4.68
N ALA A 173 20.43 5.16 -4.65
CA ALA A 173 21.25 4.37 -5.58
C ALA A 173 20.75 4.45 -7.02
N VAL A 174 19.45 4.62 -7.27
CA VAL A 174 18.88 4.68 -8.63
C VAL A 174 18.66 6.10 -9.13
N TYR A 175 18.80 7.12 -8.28
CA TYR A 175 18.52 8.52 -8.63
C TYR A 175 19.38 9.04 -9.78
N ASN A 176 20.64 8.60 -9.87
CA ASN A 176 21.61 9.04 -10.87
C ASN A 176 21.81 8.05 -12.03
N VAL A 177 20.89 7.11 -12.23
CA VAL A 177 21.01 6.10 -13.27
C VAL A 177 20.18 6.48 -14.49
N ASP A 178 20.84 6.79 -15.61
CA ASP A 178 20.19 7.24 -16.85
C ASP A 178 19.44 6.11 -17.58
N LYS A 179 19.93 4.86 -17.47
CA LYS A 179 19.32 3.72 -18.18
C LYS A 179 18.43 2.89 -17.26
N SER A 180 17.11 2.90 -17.55
CA SER A 180 16.11 2.03 -16.92
C SER A 180 16.10 2.07 -15.39
N PRO A 181 15.98 3.24 -14.75
CA PRO A 181 16.01 3.35 -13.27
C PRO A 181 14.91 2.51 -12.62
N CYS A 182 13.74 2.40 -13.24
CA CYS A 182 12.62 1.59 -12.72
C CYS A 182 12.95 0.10 -12.69
N TYR A 183 13.62 -0.42 -13.73
CA TYR A 183 14.03 -1.83 -13.76
C TYR A 183 15.05 -2.14 -12.66
N LEU A 184 16.06 -1.28 -12.53
CA LEU A 184 17.07 -1.43 -11.47
C LEU A 184 16.44 -1.36 -10.08
N CYS A 185 15.57 -0.39 -9.85
CA CYS A 185 14.82 -0.26 -8.60
C CYS A 185 14.03 -1.54 -8.29
N ALA A 186 13.27 -2.06 -9.25
CA ALA A 186 12.48 -3.27 -9.06
C ALA A 186 13.36 -4.50 -8.76
N ARG A 187 14.51 -4.62 -9.43
CA ARG A 187 15.47 -5.70 -9.19
C ARG A 187 16.09 -5.62 -7.80
N MET A 188 16.54 -4.43 -7.40
CA MET A 188 17.09 -4.20 -6.06
C MET A 188 16.05 -4.48 -4.97
N ARG A 189 14.82 -3.99 -5.14
CA ARG A 189 13.72 -4.23 -4.19
C ARG A 189 13.49 -5.72 -3.95
N ARG A 190 13.43 -6.51 -5.01
CA ARG A 190 13.30 -7.99 -4.89
C ARG A 190 14.47 -8.60 -4.15
N GLY A 191 15.69 -8.22 -4.50
CA GLY A 191 16.90 -8.73 -3.84
C GLY A 191 16.92 -8.45 -2.34
N TYR A 192 16.62 -7.23 -1.92
CA TYR A 192 16.57 -6.85 -0.50
C TYR A 192 15.45 -7.58 0.26
N LEU A 193 14.25 -7.70 -0.34
CA LEU A 193 13.14 -8.44 0.28
C LEU A 193 13.49 -9.92 0.48
N TYR A 194 14.07 -10.57 -0.53
CA TYR A 194 14.47 -11.97 -0.43
C TYR A 194 15.55 -12.17 0.63
N ARG A 195 16.57 -11.32 0.61
CA ARG A 195 17.64 -11.37 1.61
C ARG A 195 17.09 -11.22 3.03
N ARG A 196 16.25 -10.21 3.25
CA ARG A 196 15.64 -9.96 4.56
C ARG A 196 14.75 -11.09 5.03
N ALA A 197 13.96 -11.67 4.14
CA ALA A 197 13.15 -12.85 4.45
C ALA A 197 14.02 -14.05 4.88
N MET A 198 15.10 -14.31 4.15
CA MET A 198 16.07 -15.37 4.50
C MET A 198 16.74 -15.11 5.85
N ASP A 199 17.21 -13.89 6.12
CA ASP A 199 17.83 -13.50 7.38
C ASP A 199 16.89 -13.72 8.58
N LEU A 200 15.59 -13.62 8.36
CA LEU A 200 14.55 -13.87 9.36
C LEU A 200 14.12 -15.35 9.42
N GLY A 201 14.77 -16.22 8.67
CA GLY A 201 14.49 -17.66 8.62
C GLY A 201 13.21 -18.01 7.88
N CYS A 202 12.69 -17.12 7.02
CA CYS A 202 11.52 -17.43 6.19
C CYS A 202 11.94 -18.33 5.02
N ASN A 203 11.15 -19.37 4.77
CA ASN A 203 11.32 -20.26 3.63
C ASN A 203 10.36 -19.95 2.46
N LYS A 204 9.40 -19.06 2.70
CA LYS A 204 8.45 -18.57 1.67
C LYS A 204 8.28 -17.07 1.75
N ILE A 205 7.92 -16.48 0.61
CA ILE A 205 7.62 -15.05 0.48
C ILE A 205 6.29 -14.88 -0.25
N ALA A 206 5.43 -13.98 0.25
CA ALA A 206 4.17 -13.62 -0.38
C ALA A 206 4.22 -12.17 -0.83
N LEU A 207 3.91 -11.93 -2.10
CA LEU A 207 3.89 -10.62 -2.74
C LEU A 207 2.46 -10.31 -3.23
N GLY A 208 2.01 -9.08 -3.01
CA GLY A 208 0.66 -8.63 -3.37
C GLY A 208 0.54 -8.25 -4.85
N HIS A 209 0.78 -9.19 -5.76
CA HIS A 209 0.49 -9.04 -7.18
C HIS A 209 -0.86 -9.67 -7.52
N HIS A 210 -1.56 -9.10 -8.49
CA HIS A 210 -2.82 -9.65 -8.99
C HIS A 210 -2.70 -10.07 -10.47
N TYR A 211 -3.80 -10.59 -11.01
CA TYR A 211 -3.82 -11.18 -12.35
C TYR A 211 -3.42 -10.19 -13.45
N ASP A 212 -3.85 -8.95 -13.35
CA ASP A 212 -3.54 -7.91 -14.34
C ASP A 212 -2.05 -7.59 -14.36
N ASP A 213 -1.36 -7.55 -13.20
CA ASP A 213 0.11 -7.37 -13.14
C ASP A 213 0.85 -8.45 -13.93
N VAL A 214 0.36 -9.70 -13.88
CA VAL A 214 0.95 -10.82 -14.62
C VAL A 214 0.73 -10.67 -16.12
N ILE A 215 -0.51 -10.31 -16.53
CA ILE A 215 -0.83 -10.08 -17.95
C ILE A 215 0.02 -8.95 -18.52
N GLU A 216 0.06 -7.80 -17.84
CA GLU A 216 0.83 -6.63 -18.26
C GLU A 216 2.32 -6.97 -18.42
N THR A 217 2.89 -7.67 -17.44
CA THR A 217 4.30 -8.08 -17.48
C THR A 217 4.58 -9.02 -18.66
N ASN A 218 3.69 -9.99 -18.92
CA ASN A 218 3.84 -10.90 -20.04
C ASN A 218 3.74 -10.18 -21.39
N LEU A 219 2.75 -9.29 -21.55
CA LEU A 219 2.58 -8.50 -22.75
C LEU A 219 3.78 -7.58 -23.00
N MET A 220 4.31 -6.93 -21.97
CA MET A 220 5.53 -6.13 -22.08
C MET A 220 6.72 -6.98 -22.54
N GLY A 221 6.90 -8.19 -21.99
CA GLY A 221 7.98 -9.09 -22.38
C GLY A 221 7.83 -9.68 -23.80
N MET A 222 6.63 -9.62 -24.40
CA MET A 222 6.38 -10.03 -25.79
C MET A 222 6.61 -8.87 -26.78
N LEU A 223 6.39 -7.62 -26.34
CA LEU A 223 6.41 -6.45 -27.22
C LEU A 223 7.76 -5.72 -27.23
N TYR A 224 8.58 -5.93 -26.21
CA TYR A 224 9.87 -5.29 -25.98
C TYR A 224 10.97 -6.31 -25.64
#